data_8c6e87b6a39494ce925dd85ce04be306
#
_entry.id   8c6e87b6a39494ce925dd85ce04be306
#
_cell.length_a   1.000
_cell.length_b   1.000
_cell.length_c   1.000
_cell.angle_alpha   90.00
_cell.angle_beta   90.00
_cell.angle_gamma   90.00
#
_symmetry.space_group_name_H-M   'P 1'
#
loop_
_entity.id
_entity.type
_entity.pdbx_description
1 polymer ?
#
loop_
_entity_poly.entity_id
_entity_poly.type
_entity_poly.pdbx_seq_one_letter_code
_entity_poly.pdbx_strand_id
1 'polypeptide(L)'
;MSTTRIAAHRGAAGGNIHCNTWVAFEAALAQGADIIELDVSRSADGELFVFHPGMEPAHLGIDTPLSRMEARGIRNLRYLNEDNTPTQLGISTLDEVFEQLKGRCQINLDKFPTCMADIARAVRRHGMTQQVLVKTEAREELFRQVEELAPDLPYMVFARREDTVSEMLRKRFPNYRGTEAIFPDETCGVAQPEYTERMHRLGLQVWVNAIVFDCRRMLAAGHNDDISVAGQPDQGWGWLMDLGADIIQTDWPGMLRAYMNRRETEGRKP
;
A
#
# COMPACT_ATOMS: atom_id res chain seq x y z
N MET A 1 -13.30 19.86 0.15
CA MET A 1 -13.32 18.43 -0.19
C MET A 1 -11.88 17.97 -0.23
N SER A 2 -11.54 16.84 0.38
CA SER A 2 -10.16 16.31 0.31
C SER A 2 -9.88 15.89 -1.14
N THR A 3 -8.73 16.26 -1.68
CA THR A 3 -8.27 15.73 -2.96
C THR A 3 -7.85 14.28 -2.79
N THR A 4 -8.20 13.41 -3.74
CA THR A 4 -7.76 12.01 -3.75
C THR A 4 -6.22 11.96 -3.75
N ARG A 5 -5.64 11.10 -2.91
CA ARG A 5 -4.20 10.89 -2.79
C ARG A 5 -3.76 9.63 -3.54
N ILE A 6 -2.55 9.64 -4.03
CA ILE A 6 -1.94 8.53 -4.78
C ILE A 6 -1.04 7.72 -3.87
N ALA A 7 -1.33 6.44 -3.73
CA ALA A 7 -0.44 5.48 -3.10
C ALA A 7 0.29 4.66 -4.19
N ALA A 8 1.61 4.77 -4.25
CA ALA A 8 2.42 3.98 -5.17
C ALA A 8 2.66 2.60 -4.57
N HIS A 9 2.12 1.56 -5.21
CA HIS A 9 2.26 0.16 -4.82
C HIS A 9 3.71 -0.30 -5.02
N ARG A 10 4.43 -0.51 -3.91
CA ARG A 10 5.85 -0.90 -3.91
C ARG A 10 6.77 0.09 -4.66
N GLY A 11 6.35 1.37 -4.75
CA GLY A 11 7.03 2.40 -5.55
C GLY A 11 6.60 2.40 -7.02
N ALA A 12 7.43 2.99 -7.90
CA ALA A 12 7.23 3.01 -9.35
C ALA A 12 8.32 2.16 -10.02
N ALA A 13 8.02 0.90 -10.27
CA ALA A 13 8.92 -0.06 -10.92
C ALA A 13 8.86 0.05 -12.43
N GLY A 14 9.93 -0.35 -13.11
CA GLY A 14 10.02 -0.42 -14.58
C GLY A 14 11.44 -0.55 -15.08
N GLY A 15 11.65 -1.15 -16.25
CA GLY A 15 12.97 -1.46 -16.75
C GLY A 15 13.79 -2.31 -15.77
N ASN A 16 14.98 -1.84 -15.37
CA ASN A 16 15.80 -2.50 -14.35
C ASN A 16 15.54 -1.99 -12.92
N ILE A 17 14.55 -1.09 -12.72
CA ILE A 17 14.16 -0.62 -11.40
C ILE A 17 13.11 -1.58 -10.84
N HIS A 18 13.51 -2.36 -9.85
CA HIS A 18 12.62 -3.33 -9.22
C HIS A 18 11.72 -2.68 -8.17
N CYS A 19 10.50 -3.21 -7.99
CA CYS A 19 9.59 -2.78 -6.92
C CYS A 19 10.21 -3.05 -5.53
N ASN A 20 9.72 -2.37 -4.49
CA ASN A 20 10.26 -2.44 -3.13
C ASN A 20 11.75 -2.05 -3.04
N THR A 21 12.21 -1.16 -3.91
CA THR A 21 13.56 -0.60 -3.86
C THR A 21 13.53 0.92 -3.65
N TRP A 22 14.57 1.46 -3.03
CA TRP A 22 14.66 2.90 -2.82
C TRP A 22 14.59 3.70 -4.13
N VAL A 23 15.09 3.15 -5.24
CA VAL A 23 15.02 3.79 -6.57
C VAL A 23 13.57 3.85 -7.06
N ALA A 24 12.79 2.79 -6.84
CA ALA A 24 11.36 2.78 -7.15
C ALA A 24 10.58 3.80 -6.30
N PHE A 25 10.97 3.99 -5.03
CA PHE A 25 10.35 4.99 -4.16
C PHE A 25 10.67 6.42 -4.62
N GLU A 26 11.93 6.71 -4.97
CA GLU A 26 12.31 8.00 -5.56
C GLU A 26 11.57 8.29 -6.87
N ALA A 27 11.47 7.28 -7.74
CA ALA A 27 10.72 7.39 -8.99
C ALA A 27 9.24 7.69 -8.72
N ALA A 28 8.62 7.02 -7.75
CA ALA A 28 7.22 7.26 -7.38
C ALA A 28 7.01 8.68 -6.83
N LEU A 29 7.87 9.16 -5.96
CA LEU A 29 7.79 10.53 -5.42
C LEU A 29 7.99 11.58 -6.53
N ALA A 30 8.95 11.36 -7.43
CA ALA A 30 9.16 12.23 -8.59
C ALA A 30 7.95 12.25 -9.55
N GLN A 31 7.19 11.16 -9.60
CA GLN A 31 5.94 11.03 -10.36
C GLN A 31 4.71 11.58 -9.61
N GLY A 32 4.87 12.11 -8.40
CA GLY A 32 3.82 12.76 -7.64
C GLY A 32 3.01 11.82 -6.74
N ALA A 33 3.56 10.69 -6.32
CA ALA A 33 2.94 9.87 -5.28
C ALA A 33 2.92 10.61 -3.93
N ASP A 34 1.80 10.50 -3.21
CA ASP A 34 1.62 11.08 -1.86
C ASP A 34 1.99 10.08 -0.76
N ILE A 35 1.87 8.79 -1.09
CA ILE A 35 2.07 7.66 -0.19
C ILE A 35 2.95 6.63 -0.90
N ILE A 36 3.95 6.10 -0.21
CA ILE A 36 4.67 4.91 -0.64
C ILE A 36 4.11 3.72 0.12
N GLU A 37 3.58 2.75 -0.59
CA GLU A 37 3.26 1.44 -0.03
C GLU A 37 4.47 0.52 -0.23
N LEU A 38 4.79 -0.28 0.78
CA LEU A 38 5.89 -1.23 0.75
C LEU A 38 5.62 -2.45 1.63
N ASP A 39 6.20 -3.58 1.24
CA ASP A 39 6.08 -4.85 1.95
C ASP A 39 7.24 -5.06 2.93
N VAL A 40 6.95 -5.61 4.11
CA VAL A 40 7.98 -5.93 5.11
C VAL A 40 8.13 -7.43 5.27
N SER A 41 9.37 -7.89 5.17
CA SER A 41 9.81 -9.25 5.49
C SER A 41 10.77 -9.24 6.67
N ARG A 42 10.77 -10.31 7.47
CA ARG A 42 11.67 -10.47 8.61
C ARG A 42 12.64 -11.62 8.36
N SER A 43 13.94 -11.40 8.57
CA SER A 43 14.96 -12.45 8.54
C SER A 43 14.86 -13.43 9.72
N ALA A 44 15.57 -14.55 9.64
CA ALA A 44 15.61 -15.56 10.72
C ALA A 44 16.19 -15.00 12.02
N ASP A 45 17.15 -14.09 11.94
CA ASP A 45 17.80 -13.42 13.07
C ASP A 45 17.12 -12.10 13.48
N GLY A 46 15.97 -11.76 12.87
CA GLY A 46 15.06 -10.70 13.34
C GLY A 46 15.22 -9.34 12.70
N GLU A 47 16.06 -9.17 11.69
CA GLU A 47 16.17 -7.90 10.94
C GLU A 47 15.00 -7.74 9.96
N LEU A 48 14.50 -6.50 9.80
CA LEU A 48 13.40 -6.19 8.89
C LEU A 48 13.93 -5.70 7.54
N PHE A 49 13.42 -6.29 6.47
CA PHE A 49 13.76 -5.98 5.09
C PHE A 49 12.53 -5.54 4.32
N VAL A 50 12.72 -4.72 3.30
CA VAL A 50 11.65 -4.28 2.40
C VAL A 50 11.59 -5.24 1.21
N PHE A 51 10.68 -6.20 1.29
CA PHE A 51 10.52 -7.26 0.30
C PHE A 51 9.17 -7.96 0.48
N HIS A 52 8.50 -8.32 -0.64
CA HIS A 52 7.24 -9.07 -0.57
C HIS A 52 7.50 -10.57 -0.34
N PRO A 53 7.09 -11.15 0.82
CA PRO A 53 7.25 -12.58 1.09
C PRO A 53 6.62 -13.44 0.02
N GLY A 54 7.31 -14.49 -0.40
CA GLY A 54 6.86 -15.42 -1.43
C GLY A 54 7.24 -15.02 -2.87
N MET A 55 7.88 -13.87 -3.05
CA MET A 55 8.38 -13.43 -4.36
C MET A 55 9.87 -13.77 -4.57
N GLU A 56 10.49 -14.50 -3.65
CA GLU A 56 11.90 -14.88 -3.72
C GLU A 56 12.26 -15.60 -5.02
N PRO A 57 11.47 -16.60 -5.52
CA PRO A 57 11.80 -17.25 -6.78
C PRO A 57 11.76 -16.32 -7.99
N ALA A 58 10.74 -15.47 -8.05
CA ALA A 58 10.52 -14.57 -9.19
C ALA A 58 11.50 -13.38 -9.21
N HIS A 59 11.83 -12.84 -8.02
CA HIS A 59 12.59 -11.60 -7.94
C HIS A 59 14.07 -11.79 -7.61
N LEU A 60 14.44 -12.95 -7.03
CA LEU A 60 15.80 -13.21 -6.55
C LEU A 60 16.37 -14.53 -7.11
N GLY A 61 15.55 -15.36 -7.78
CA GLY A 61 15.97 -16.65 -8.33
C GLY A 61 16.31 -17.69 -7.26
N ILE A 62 15.75 -17.58 -6.05
CA ILE A 62 15.97 -18.51 -4.95
C ILE A 62 14.65 -19.04 -4.40
N ASP A 63 14.64 -20.30 -3.95
CA ASP A 63 13.44 -20.92 -3.36
C ASP A 63 13.35 -20.74 -1.84
N THR A 64 14.43 -20.28 -1.20
CA THR A 64 14.47 -20.11 0.25
C THR A 64 13.80 -18.80 0.64
N PRO A 65 12.71 -18.82 1.45
CA PRO A 65 12.09 -17.60 1.97
C PRO A 65 13.07 -16.76 2.80
N LEU A 66 13.01 -15.44 2.69
CA LEU A 66 13.85 -14.52 3.49
C LEU A 66 13.71 -14.79 5.00
N SER A 67 12.52 -15.20 5.45
CA SER A 67 12.27 -15.55 6.87
C SER A 67 13.08 -16.73 7.40
N ARG A 68 13.72 -17.51 6.53
CA ARG A 68 14.63 -18.63 6.87
C ARG A 68 16.09 -18.28 6.65
N MET A 69 16.41 -17.08 6.23
CA MET A 69 17.77 -16.61 5.97
C MET A 69 18.21 -15.64 7.07
N GLU A 70 19.49 -15.68 7.42
CA GLU A 70 20.08 -14.63 8.24
C GLU A 70 20.26 -13.34 7.44
N ALA A 71 20.20 -12.20 8.10
CA ALA A 71 20.31 -10.87 7.51
C ALA A 71 21.58 -10.71 6.63
N ARG A 72 22.72 -11.27 7.09
CA ARG A 72 23.97 -11.25 6.30
C ARG A 72 23.82 -11.91 4.93
N GLY A 73 23.05 -13.02 4.85
CA GLY A 73 22.79 -13.68 3.57
C GLY A 73 21.91 -12.84 2.66
N ILE A 74 20.86 -12.23 3.21
CA ILE A 74 19.89 -11.39 2.47
C ILE A 74 20.60 -10.16 1.86
N ARG A 75 21.51 -9.51 2.57
CA ARG A 75 22.28 -8.34 2.08
C ARG A 75 23.12 -8.63 0.84
N ASN A 76 23.49 -9.89 0.59
CA ASN A 76 24.23 -10.30 -0.59
C ASN A 76 23.37 -10.60 -1.81
N LEU A 77 22.05 -10.69 -1.65
CA LEU A 77 21.12 -10.95 -2.75
C LEU A 77 21.00 -9.73 -3.66
N ARG A 78 20.68 -10.00 -4.91
CA ARG A 78 20.40 -8.98 -5.91
C ARG A 78 19.08 -9.31 -6.62
N TYR A 79 18.31 -8.28 -6.90
CA TYR A 79 17.13 -8.43 -7.75
C TYR A 79 17.52 -8.86 -9.16
N LEU A 80 16.72 -9.72 -9.74
CA LEU A 80 16.85 -10.13 -11.15
C LEU A 80 16.01 -9.20 -12.02
N ASN A 81 16.51 -8.89 -13.22
CA ASN A 81 15.72 -8.24 -14.25
C ASN A 81 14.83 -9.25 -15.00
N GLU A 82 14.08 -8.78 -15.99
CA GLU A 82 13.19 -9.63 -16.81
C GLU A 82 13.92 -10.77 -17.55
N ASP A 83 15.22 -10.61 -17.81
CA ASP A 83 16.07 -11.64 -18.44
C ASP A 83 16.69 -12.60 -17.40
N ASN A 84 16.22 -12.58 -16.15
CA ASN A 84 16.76 -13.33 -15.02
C ASN A 84 18.26 -13.08 -14.76
N THR A 85 18.73 -11.88 -15.06
CA THR A 85 20.10 -11.45 -14.81
C THR A 85 20.18 -10.56 -13.57
N PRO A 86 21.14 -10.78 -12.65
CA PRO A 86 21.27 -9.96 -11.47
C PRO A 86 21.51 -8.49 -11.80
N THR A 87 20.73 -7.60 -11.20
CA THR A 87 20.92 -6.15 -11.27
C THR A 87 21.89 -5.66 -10.20
N GLN A 88 22.20 -4.36 -10.18
CA GLN A 88 22.94 -3.73 -9.08
C GLN A 88 22.10 -3.53 -7.82
N LEU A 89 20.77 -3.73 -7.87
CA LEU A 89 19.86 -3.45 -6.77
C LEU A 89 19.84 -4.61 -5.76
N GLY A 90 20.14 -4.29 -4.50
CA GLY A 90 19.98 -5.18 -3.34
C GLY A 90 18.69 -4.92 -2.61
N ILE A 91 18.41 -5.77 -1.61
CA ILE A 91 17.24 -5.64 -0.73
C ILE A 91 17.61 -4.69 0.40
N SER A 92 16.87 -3.59 0.53
CA SER A 92 17.06 -2.62 1.62
C SER A 92 16.47 -3.12 2.92
N THR A 93 17.07 -2.74 4.04
CA THR A 93 16.44 -2.88 5.36
C THR A 93 15.35 -1.82 5.54
N LEU A 94 14.40 -2.10 6.43
CA LEU A 94 13.36 -1.12 6.78
C LEU A 94 13.98 0.15 7.39
N ASP A 95 15.04 0.01 8.18
CA ASP A 95 15.75 1.14 8.76
C ASP A 95 16.37 2.05 7.69
N GLU A 96 17.03 1.50 6.67
CA GLU A 96 17.58 2.26 5.54
C GLU A 96 16.48 3.02 4.77
N VAL A 97 15.33 2.37 4.55
CA VAL A 97 14.19 3.02 3.87
C VAL A 97 13.58 4.11 4.74
N PHE A 98 13.47 3.93 6.05
CA PHE A 98 12.99 4.96 6.96
C PHE A 98 13.89 6.20 6.96
N GLU A 99 15.22 6.04 6.98
CA GLU A 99 16.14 7.17 6.90
C GLU A 99 15.94 7.98 5.59
N GLN A 100 15.64 7.31 4.49
CA GLN A 100 15.43 7.96 3.20
C GLN A 100 14.07 8.66 3.07
N LEU A 101 13.01 8.06 3.60
CA LEU A 101 11.63 8.54 3.42
C LEU A 101 11.13 9.43 4.56
N LYS A 102 11.87 9.55 5.67
CA LYS A 102 11.47 10.35 6.83
C LYS A 102 11.17 11.80 6.46
N GLY A 103 9.95 12.25 6.78
CA GLY A 103 9.47 13.61 6.52
C GLY A 103 9.13 13.92 5.07
N ARG A 104 9.18 12.95 4.16
CA ARG A 104 8.98 13.18 2.72
C ARG A 104 7.61 12.75 2.18
N CYS A 105 7.05 11.68 2.70
CA CYS A 105 5.75 11.14 2.30
C CYS A 105 5.12 10.35 3.43
N GLN A 106 3.84 9.99 3.31
CA GLN A 106 3.25 8.95 4.14
C GLN A 106 3.72 7.58 3.66
N ILE A 107 3.86 6.62 4.58
CA ILE A 107 4.29 5.25 4.27
C ILE A 107 3.20 4.28 4.73
N ASN A 108 2.75 3.39 3.86
CA ASN A 108 1.96 2.23 4.23
C ASN A 108 2.85 1.00 4.32
N LEU A 109 2.91 0.37 5.50
CA LEU A 109 3.64 -0.87 5.72
C LEU A 109 2.70 -2.06 5.58
N ASP A 110 2.80 -2.77 4.46
CA ASP A 110 2.07 -4.02 4.25
C ASP A 110 2.81 -5.20 4.93
N LYS A 111 2.13 -6.34 5.04
CA LYS A 111 2.56 -7.52 5.81
C LYS A 111 2.72 -7.25 7.31
N PHE A 112 2.19 -6.13 7.81
CA PHE A 112 2.27 -5.73 9.22
C PHE A 112 1.91 -6.86 10.22
N PRO A 113 0.86 -7.68 10.01
CA PRO A 113 0.51 -8.77 10.93
C PRO A 113 1.58 -9.85 11.09
N THR A 114 2.53 -9.96 10.17
CA THR A 114 3.56 -11.02 10.22
C THR A 114 4.68 -10.76 11.22
N CYS A 115 4.93 -9.47 11.55
CA CYS A 115 5.97 -9.03 12.49
C CYS A 115 5.60 -7.71 13.18
N MET A 116 4.37 -7.62 13.68
CA MET A 116 3.73 -6.42 14.22
C MET A 116 4.56 -5.70 15.28
N ALA A 117 5.08 -6.46 16.29
CA ALA A 117 5.88 -5.90 17.37
C ALA A 117 7.21 -5.30 16.87
N ASP A 118 7.87 -5.96 15.92
CA ASP A 118 9.16 -5.52 15.39
C ASP A 118 8.98 -4.26 14.51
N ILE A 119 7.94 -4.23 13.68
CA ILE A 119 7.59 -3.05 12.88
C ILE A 119 7.24 -1.87 13.79
N ALA A 120 6.37 -2.05 14.78
CA ALA A 120 5.98 -0.97 15.70
C ALA A 120 7.19 -0.41 16.47
N ARG A 121 8.13 -1.29 16.87
CA ARG A 121 9.38 -0.89 17.52
C ARG A 121 10.27 -0.06 16.56
N ALA A 122 10.42 -0.49 15.30
CA ALA A 122 11.20 0.22 14.29
C ALA A 122 10.58 1.61 14.02
N VAL A 123 9.27 1.71 13.81
CA VAL A 123 8.56 2.98 13.60
C VAL A 123 8.80 3.97 14.74
N ARG A 124 8.68 3.49 16.00
CA ARG A 124 8.92 4.34 17.19
C ARG A 124 10.38 4.76 17.30
N ARG A 125 11.33 3.85 17.05
CA ARG A 125 12.77 4.15 17.08
C ARG A 125 13.15 5.27 16.12
N HIS A 126 12.54 5.31 14.93
CA HIS A 126 12.75 6.36 13.93
C HIS A 126 11.89 7.62 14.15
N GLY A 127 10.97 7.61 15.13
CA GLY A 127 10.07 8.73 15.39
C GLY A 127 9.07 8.99 14.27
N MET A 128 8.61 7.92 13.59
CA MET A 128 7.76 8.02 12.39
C MET A 128 6.29 7.64 12.63
N THR A 129 5.85 7.59 13.89
CA THR A 129 4.51 7.14 14.29
C THR A 129 3.39 7.84 13.50
N GLN A 130 3.51 9.13 13.20
CA GLN A 130 2.47 9.86 12.46
C GLN A 130 2.63 9.78 10.93
N GLN A 131 3.75 9.27 10.45
CA GLN A 131 4.05 9.15 9.03
C GLN A 131 3.69 7.78 8.47
N VAL A 132 3.57 6.77 9.34
CA VAL A 132 3.32 5.37 8.97
C VAL A 132 1.84 5.04 9.13
N LEU A 133 1.31 4.27 8.19
CA LEU A 133 -0.02 3.65 8.22
C LEU A 133 0.16 2.13 8.18
N VAL A 134 -0.60 1.41 9.00
CA VAL A 134 -0.61 -0.06 9.02
C VAL A 134 -2.01 -0.60 8.81
N LYS A 135 -2.12 -1.83 8.28
CA LYS A 135 -3.40 -2.45 7.96
C LYS A 135 -3.46 -3.90 8.45
N THR A 136 -4.68 -4.36 8.76
CA THR A 136 -4.95 -5.77 9.07
C THR A 136 -6.27 -6.23 8.46
N GLU A 137 -6.48 -7.54 8.39
CA GLU A 137 -7.82 -8.09 8.19
C GLU A 137 -8.73 -7.70 9.36
N ALA A 138 -10.04 -7.60 9.09
CA ALA A 138 -11.06 -7.25 10.07
C ALA A 138 -11.37 -8.46 10.98
N ARG A 139 -10.45 -8.79 11.90
CA ARG A 139 -10.56 -9.90 12.85
C ARG A 139 -10.24 -9.45 14.26
N GLU A 140 -11.06 -9.88 15.23
CA GLU A 140 -10.94 -9.49 16.64
C GLU A 140 -9.56 -9.81 17.25
N GLU A 141 -8.95 -10.93 16.88
CA GLU A 141 -7.62 -11.28 17.35
C GLU A 141 -6.55 -10.27 16.91
N LEU A 142 -6.65 -9.76 15.66
CA LEU A 142 -5.75 -8.74 15.15
C LEU A 142 -6.02 -7.38 15.80
N PHE A 143 -7.28 -7.06 16.11
CA PHE A 143 -7.62 -5.84 16.84
C PHE A 143 -6.94 -5.81 18.20
N ARG A 144 -6.99 -6.92 18.96
CA ARG A 144 -6.30 -7.03 20.26
C ARG A 144 -4.79 -6.89 20.14
N GLN A 145 -4.21 -7.50 19.11
CA GLN A 145 -2.76 -7.37 18.87
C GLN A 145 -2.38 -5.92 18.53
N VAL A 146 -3.18 -5.21 17.73
CA VAL A 146 -2.94 -3.78 17.45
C VAL A 146 -3.06 -2.94 18.73
N GLU A 147 -4.06 -3.19 19.58
CA GLU A 147 -4.21 -2.50 20.87
C GLU A 147 -3.01 -2.70 21.79
N GLU A 148 -2.46 -3.91 21.81
CA GLU A 148 -1.33 -4.26 22.67
C GLU A 148 0.00 -3.75 22.11
N LEU A 149 0.25 -3.94 20.81
CA LEU A 149 1.57 -3.78 20.22
C LEU A 149 1.77 -2.44 19.49
N ALA A 150 0.70 -1.86 18.93
CA ALA A 150 0.77 -0.69 18.06
C ALA A 150 -0.40 0.31 18.26
N PRO A 151 -0.81 0.64 19.52
CA PRO A 151 -1.98 1.49 19.77
C PRO A 151 -1.83 2.93 19.28
N ASP A 152 -0.62 3.35 19.00
CA ASP A 152 -0.23 4.70 18.57
C ASP A 152 -0.08 4.86 17.05
N LEU A 153 -0.07 3.76 16.29
CA LEU A 153 0.11 3.83 14.84
C LEU A 153 -1.22 4.12 14.12
N PRO A 154 -1.26 5.01 13.11
CA PRO A 154 -2.37 5.14 12.18
C PRO A 154 -2.76 3.78 11.59
N TYR A 155 -4.04 3.44 11.69
CA TYR A 155 -4.52 2.10 11.47
C TYR A 155 -5.74 2.06 10.55
N MET A 156 -5.75 1.13 9.58
CA MET A 156 -6.89 0.79 8.72
C MET A 156 -7.14 -0.72 8.74
N VAL A 157 -8.32 -1.13 8.28
CA VAL A 157 -8.65 -2.54 8.05
C VAL A 157 -9.08 -2.78 6.61
N PHE A 158 -8.90 -4.01 6.13
CA PHE A 158 -9.50 -4.43 4.87
C PHE A 158 -11.01 -4.61 5.03
N ALA A 159 -11.80 -3.92 4.21
CA ALA A 159 -13.24 -4.11 4.10
C ALA A 159 -13.54 -4.86 2.79
N ARG A 160 -13.91 -6.13 2.92
CA ARG A 160 -14.17 -6.99 1.76
C ARG A 160 -15.67 -7.10 1.53
N ARG A 161 -16.14 -6.67 0.34
CA ARG A 161 -17.55 -6.62 -0.07
C ARG A 161 -18.43 -5.74 0.83
N GLU A 162 -18.33 -5.88 2.14
CA GLU A 162 -19.08 -5.16 3.17
C GLU A 162 -18.16 -4.66 4.28
N ASP A 163 -18.61 -3.62 4.97
CA ASP A 163 -17.95 -3.10 6.16
C ASP A 163 -18.93 -3.11 7.35
N THR A 164 -18.65 -3.98 8.30
CA THR A 164 -19.44 -4.15 9.52
C THR A 164 -18.72 -3.70 10.78
N VAL A 165 -17.48 -3.18 10.69
CA VAL A 165 -16.63 -2.96 11.86
C VAL A 165 -16.22 -1.50 12.08
N SER A 166 -16.27 -0.64 11.05
CA SER A 166 -15.67 0.70 11.11
C SER A 166 -16.27 1.59 12.20
N GLU A 167 -17.57 1.54 12.45
CA GLU A 167 -18.18 2.32 13.52
C GLU A 167 -17.71 1.89 14.92
N MET A 168 -17.53 0.60 15.13
CA MET A 168 -16.98 0.05 16.36
C MET A 168 -15.50 0.43 16.50
N LEU A 169 -14.70 0.24 15.43
CA LEU A 169 -13.27 0.53 15.44
C LEU A 169 -12.99 2.02 15.64
N ARG A 170 -13.81 2.91 15.07
CA ARG A 170 -13.71 4.37 15.27
C ARG A 170 -13.85 4.77 16.73
N LYS A 171 -14.66 4.04 17.50
CA LYS A 171 -14.84 4.27 18.96
C LYS A 171 -13.73 3.63 19.78
N ARG A 172 -13.23 2.46 19.32
CA ARG A 172 -12.24 1.65 20.01
C ARG A 172 -10.81 2.17 19.84
N PHE A 173 -10.46 2.67 18.64
CA PHE A 173 -9.10 3.10 18.30
C PHE A 173 -9.07 4.59 17.97
N PRO A 174 -8.43 5.44 18.78
CA PRO A 174 -8.28 6.86 18.46
C PRO A 174 -7.49 7.15 17.18
N ASN A 175 -6.63 6.20 16.81
CA ASN A 175 -5.76 6.23 15.62
C ASN A 175 -6.35 5.52 14.40
N TYR A 176 -7.59 5.01 14.47
CA TYR A 176 -8.28 4.41 13.32
C TYR A 176 -8.54 5.45 12.23
N ARG A 177 -8.16 5.14 11.00
CA ARG A 177 -8.23 6.07 9.86
C ARG A 177 -9.24 5.68 8.81
N GLY A 178 -9.71 4.42 8.77
CA GLY A 178 -10.68 3.97 7.78
C GLY A 178 -10.40 2.58 7.24
N THR A 179 -10.77 2.35 6.00
CA THR A 179 -10.70 1.03 5.37
C THR A 179 -9.97 1.05 4.04
N GLU A 180 -9.36 -0.08 3.71
CA GLU A 180 -9.06 -0.45 2.34
C GLU A 180 -10.21 -1.30 1.81
N ALA A 181 -11.00 -0.72 0.89
CA ALA A 181 -12.16 -1.34 0.30
C ALA A 181 -11.75 -2.27 -0.85
N ILE A 182 -12.17 -3.54 -0.77
CA ILE A 182 -11.88 -4.57 -1.77
C ILE A 182 -13.21 -5.17 -2.22
N PHE A 183 -13.53 -5.03 -3.49
CA PHE A 183 -14.80 -5.48 -4.05
C PHE A 183 -14.61 -6.09 -5.44
N PRO A 184 -15.08 -7.34 -5.65
CA PRO A 184 -14.98 -8.02 -6.94
C PRO A 184 -15.98 -7.52 -7.99
N ASP A 185 -17.06 -6.86 -7.57
CA ASP A 185 -18.12 -6.34 -8.42
C ASP A 185 -18.79 -5.10 -7.79
N GLU A 186 -19.46 -4.30 -8.62
CA GLU A 186 -20.09 -3.04 -8.23
C GLU A 186 -21.30 -3.21 -7.29
N THR A 187 -21.85 -4.42 -7.11
CA THR A 187 -22.99 -4.66 -6.22
C THR A 187 -22.59 -4.77 -4.75
N CYS A 188 -21.30 -4.83 -4.46
CA CYS A 188 -20.77 -4.87 -3.10
C CYS A 188 -21.09 -3.58 -2.34
N GLY A 189 -21.42 -3.69 -1.05
CA GLY A 189 -21.77 -2.52 -0.23
C GLY A 189 -20.63 -1.49 -0.16
N VAL A 190 -19.35 -1.94 -0.11
CA VAL A 190 -18.19 -1.03 -0.09
C VAL A 190 -17.88 -0.37 -1.44
N ALA A 191 -18.58 -0.78 -2.52
CA ALA A 191 -18.50 -0.18 -3.85
C ALA A 191 -19.57 0.89 -4.10
N GLN A 192 -20.40 1.20 -3.09
CA GLN A 192 -21.49 2.16 -3.22
C GLN A 192 -21.05 3.56 -2.76
N PRO A 193 -21.50 4.64 -3.43
CA PRO A 193 -21.25 6.02 -2.99
C PRO A 193 -21.71 6.28 -1.54
N GLU A 194 -22.80 5.67 -1.12
CA GLU A 194 -23.34 5.80 0.24
C GLU A 194 -22.36 5.27 1.30
N TYR A 195 -21.53 4.30 0.93
CA TYR A 195 -20.48 3.80 1.80
C TYR A 195 -19.39 4.85 2.03
N THR A 196 -18.84 5.45 0.98
CA THR A 196 -17.82 6.49 1.10
C THR A 196 -18.37 7.71 1.83
N GLU A 197 -19.60 8.14 1.54
CA GLU A 197 -20.27 9.20 2.27
C GLU A 197 -20.44 8.89 3.77
N ARG A 198 -20.81 7.64 4.12
CA ARG A 198 -20.89 7.20 5.52
C ARG A 198 -19.53 7.27 6.20
N MET A 199 -18.48 6.79 5.55
CA MET A 199 -17.12 6.85 6.08
C MET A 199 -16.67 8.30 6.31
N HIS A 200 -16.92 9.19 5.36
CA HIS A 200 -16.59 10.61 5.49
C HIS A 200 -17.36 11.28 6.64
N ARG A 201 -18.65 10.97 6.85
CA ARG A 201 -19.40 11.47 8.03
C ARG A 201 -18.80 11.01 9.36
N LEU A 202 -18.14 9.84 9.38
CA LEU A 202 -17.39 9.34 10.55
C LEU A 202 -15.99 9.96 10.70
N GLY A 203 -15.55 10.78 9.73
CA GLY A 203 -14.20 11.31 9.66
C GLY A 203 -13.15 10.25 9.27
N LEU A 204 -13.58 9.21 8.55
CA LEU A 204 -12.77 8.08 8.11
C LEU A 204 -12.50 8.16 6.61
N GLN A 205 -11.41 7.56 6.17
CA GLN A 205 -10.96 7.51 4.79
C GLN A 205 -11.28 6.17 4.14
N VAL A 206 -11.48 6.20 2.82
CA VAL A 206 -11.62 5.00 1.99
C VAL A 206 -10.43 4.92 1.03
N TRP A 207 -9.67 3.84 1.16
CA TRP A 207 -8.59 3.45 0.27
C TRP A 207 -9.13 2.42 -0.72
N VAL A 208 -8.82 2.55 -2.00
CA VAL A 208 -9.17 1.58 -3.04
C VAL A 208 -7.93 1.17 -3.85
N ASN A 209 -8.00 0.02 -4.51
CA ASN A 209 -6.89 -0.53 -5.28
C ASN A 209 -7.20 -0.50 -6.78
N ALA A 210 -6.47 0.31 -7.53
CA ALA A 210 -6.45 0.24 -8.99
C ALA A 210 -5.49 -0.84 -9.52
N ILE A 211 -4.60 -1.36 -8.69
CA ILE A 211 -3.63 -2.39 -9.09
C ILE A 211 -4.32 -3.68 -9.56
N VAL A 212 -3.68 -4.37 -10.50
CA VAL A 212 -4.09 -5.68 -10.97
C VAL A 212 -3.16 -6.74 -10.39
N PHE A 213 -3.71 -7.64 -9.60
CA PHE A 213 -2.93 -8.68 -8.94
C PHE A 213 -2.77 -9.91 -9.82
N ASP A 214 -3.87 -10.38 -10.36
CA ASP A 214 -3.96 -11.49 -11.32
C ASP A 214 -5.35 -11.50 -12.00
N CYS A 215 -5.50 -12.33 -13.03
CA CYS A 215 -6.74 -12.43 -13.80
C CYS A 215 -7.95 -13.00 -13.02
N ARG A 216 -7.77 -13.45 -11.78
CA ARG A 216 -8.80 -14.08 -10.95
C ARG A 216 -9.26 -13.19 -9.79
N ARG A 217 -8.45 -12.20 -9.41
CA ARG A 217 -8.71 -11.36 -8.24
C ARG A 217 -9.04 -9.94 -8.69
N MET A 218 -10.32 -9.61 -8.67
CA MET A 218 -10.76 -8.23 -8.84
C MET A 218 -10.73 -7.52 -7.49
N LEU A 219 -10.00 -6.41 -7.42
CA LEU A 219 -9.88 -5.59 -6.21
C LEU A 219 -10.85 -4.42 -6.19
N ALA A 220 -11.25 -3.93 -7.37
CA ALA A 220 -12.16 -2.80 -7.54
C ALA A 220 -13.07 -2.98 -8.77
N ALA A 221 -13.78 -4.13 -8.88
CA ALA A 221 -14.79 -4.42 -9.91
C ALA A 221 -14.33 -4.25 -11.37
N GLY A 222 -13.01 -4.29 -11.63
CA GLY A 222 -12.44 -4.04 -12.96
C GLY A 222 -12.08 -2.58 -13.25
N HIS A 223 -12.38 -1.65 -12.33
CA HIS A 223 -11.93 -0.26 -12.39
C HIS A 223 -10.46 -0.19 -11.92
N ASN A 224 -9.53 -0.35 -12.85
CA ASN A 224 -8.14 -0.63 -12.52
C ASN A 224 -7.14 0.11 -13.43
N ASP A 225 -5.85 -0.13 -13.15
CA ASP A 225 -4.73 0.46 -13.88
C ASP A 225 -4.72 0.01 -15.34
N ASP A 226 -4.98 -1.27 -15.64
CA ASP A 226 -4.89 -1.80 -17.00
C ASP A 226 -5.86 -1.09 -17.94
N ILE A 227 -7.14 -0.95 -17.55
CA ILE A 227 -8.14 -0.23 -18.36
C ILE A 227 -7.79 1.24 -18.49
N SER A 228 -7.25 1.85 -17.42
CA SER A 228 -6.89 3.27 -17.39
C SER A 228 -5.72 3.56 -18.31
N VAL A 229 -4.67 2.75 -18.27
CA VAL A 229 -3.46 2.86 -19.11
C VAL A 229 -3.76 2.53 -20.57
N ALA A 230 -4.70 1.59 -20.80
CA ALA A 230 -5.19 1.25 -22.15
C ALA A 230 -6.04 2.32 -22.82
N GLY A 231 -6.17 3.52 -22.24
CA GLY A 231 -6.83 4.69 -22.83
C GLY A 231 -8.26 4.93 -22.37
N GLN A 232 -8.72 4.26 -21.32
CA GLN A 232 -10.05 4.44 -20.73
C GLN A 232 -9.97 4.89 -19.25
N PRO A 233 -9.22 5.97 -18.92
CA PRO A 233 -9.00 6.35 -17.53
C PRO A 233 -10.27 6.78 -16.78
N ASP A 234 -11.29 7.27 -17.48
CA ASP A 234 -12.59 7.62 -16.88
C ASP A 234 -13.32 6.36 -16.35
N GLN A 235 -13.14 5.20 -16.99
CA GLN A 235 -13.73 3.93 -16.55
C GLN A 235 -12.92 3.25 -15.45
N GLY A 236 -11.62 3.53 -15.34
CA GLY A 236 -10.74 3.03 -14.30
C GLY A 236 -10.63 4.03 -13.15
N TRP A 237 -9.58 4.83 -13.16
CA TRP A 237 -9.29 5.80 -12.09
C TRP A 237 -10.42 6.83 -11.88
N GLY A 238 -11.06 7.28 -12.96
CA GLY A 238 -12.17 8.24 -12.88
C GLY A 238 -13.34 7.70 -12.08
N TRP A 239 -13.73 6.46 -12.33
CA TRP A 239 -14.78 5.78 -11.58
C TRP A 239 -14.45 5.68 -10.08
N LEU A 240 -13.19 5.31 -9.73
CA LEU A 240 -12.75 5.23 -8.34
C LEU A 240 -12.76 6.60 -7.63
N MET A 241 -12.40 7.67 -8.36
CA MET A 241 -12.49 9.05 -7.85
C MET A 241 -13.94 9.49 -7.66
N ASP A 242 -14.83 9.14 -8.60
CA ASP A 242 -16.25 9.47 -8.54
C ASP A 242 -16.99 8.68 -7.45
N LEU A 243 -16.52 7.47 -7.11
CA LEU A 243 -16.94 6.73 -5.91
C LEU A 243 -16.64 7.51 -4.62
N GLY A 244 -15.71 8.46 -4.64
CA GLY A 244 -15.30 9.24 -3.47
C GLY A 244 -14.11 8.65 -2.72
N ALA A 245 -13.26 7.87 -3.38
CA ALA A 245 -12.04 7.32 -2.77
C ALA A 245 -11.08 8.43 -2.33
N ASP A 246 -10.61 8.36 -1.08
CA ASP A 246 -9.60 9.28 -0.54
C ASP A 246 -8.18 8.91 -0.95
N ILE A 247 -7.94 7.62 -1.22
CA ILE A 247 -6.64 7.09 -1.60
C ILE A 247 -6.85 6.04 -2.70
N ILE A 248 -6.12 6.19 -3.80
CA ILE A 248 -6.05 5.19 -4.87
C ILE A 248 -4.64 4.60 -4.90
N GLN A 249 -4.54 3.30 -4.69
CA GLN A 249 -3.29 2.56 -4.86
C GLN A 249 -3.13 2.13 -6.31
N THR A 250 -1.96 2.41 -6.90
CA THR A 250 -1.68 2.22 -8.32
C THR A 250 -0.23 1.80 -8.55
N ASP A 251 0.02 1.06 -9.64
CA ASP A 251 1.36 0.81 -10.18
C ASP A 251 1.84 1.96 -11.11
N TRP A 252 0.95 2.91 -11.44
CA TRP A 252 1.18 3.98 -12.42
C TRP A 252 1.01 5.38 -11.83
N PRO A 253 1.73 5.76 -10.76
CA PRO A 253 1.47 7.01 -10.04
C PRO A 253 1.58 8.25 -10.93
N GLY A 254 2.53 8.32 -11.86
CA GLY A 254 2.71 9.45 -12.76
C GLY A 254 1.55 9.61 -13.76
N MET A 255 1.02 8.50 -14.29
CA MET A 255 -0.11 8.53 -15.20
C MET A 255 -1.40 8.91 -14.47
N LEU A 256 -1.63 8.39 -13.27
CA LEU A 256 -2.76 8.77 -12.42
C LEU A 256 -2.66 10.27 -12.05
N ARG A 257 -1.48 10.78 -11.65
CA ARG A 257 -1.29 12.21 -11.36
C ARG A 257 -1.60 13.09 -12.58
N ALA A 258 -1.12 12.71 -13.76
CA ALA A 258 -1.41 13.44 -14.98
C ALA A 258 -2.92 13.42 -15.32
N TYR A 259 -3.60 12.31 -15.08
CA TYR A 259 -5.05 12.21 -15.27
C TYR A 259 -5.82 13.10 -14.29
N MET A 260 -5.46 13.11 -13.00
CA MET A 260 -6.07 13.96 -11.98
C MET A 260 -5.95 15.46 -12.35
N ASN A 261 -4.75 15.88 -12.75
CA ASN A 261 -4.50 17.28 -13.16
C ASN A 261 -5.37 17.68 -14.38
N ARG A 262 -5.60 16.78 -15.34
CA ARG A 262 -6.51 17.04 -16.46
C ARG A 262 -7.96 17.20 -15.98
N ARG A 263 -8.45 16.32 -15.10
CA ARG A 263 -9.81 16.45 -14.54
C ARG A 263 -10.03 17.80 -13.85
N GLU A 264 -9.05 18.25 -13.07
CA GLU A 264 -9.11 19.58 -12.41
C GLU A 264 -9.23 20.72 -13.42
N THR A 265 -8.43 20.69 -14.49
CA THR A 265 -8.48 21.73 -15.55
C THR A 265 -9.78 21.71 -16.34
N GLU A 266 -10.43 20.56 -16.46
CA GLU A 266 -11.74 20.40 -17.12
C GLU A 266 -12.92 20.71 -16.19
N GLY A 267 -12.67 21.15 -14.93
CA GLY A 267 -13.69 21.48 -13.94
C GLY A 267 -14.44 20.26 -13.39
N ARG A 268 -13.90 19.05 -13.58
CA ARG A 268 -14.38 17.82 -12.93
C ARG A 268 -13.76 17.71 -11.52
N LYS A 269 -14.42 17.00 -10.60
CA LYS A 269 -13.83 16.75 -9.27
C LYS A 269 -12.48 16.03 -9.41
N PRO A 270 -11.43 16.54 -8.73
CA PRO A 270 -10.12 15.87 -8.69
C PRO A 270 -10.16 14.59 -7.86
#